data_01e71d5d3d56a5255101f5c3bfb12a8c
#
_entry.id   01e71d5d3d56a5255101f5c3bfb12a8c
#
_cell.length_a   1.000
_cell.length_b   1.000
_cell.length_c   1.000
_cell.angle_alpha   90.00
_cell.angle_beta   90.00
_cell.angle_gamma   90.00
#
_symmetry.space_group_name_H-M   'P 1'
#
loop_
_entity.id
_entity.type
_entity.pdbx_description
1 polymer ?
#
loop_
_entity_poly.entity_id
_entity_poly.type
_entity_poly.pdbx_seq_one_letter_code
_entity_poly.pdbx_strand_id
1 'polypeptide(L)'
;MTKTRPIALGLRKNAGLFGVLVLMSAFVGAMVGFERSLLPELTKSWAVSETEAALLMVGVFGLSKAIANLFTGNLISEIGRKRTLLLGWAMALQAPLILLNTGDSAFIILANIALGLSQGFTWSATVIMKIDIVGLKHRGTAMGLNESAGYVAVGLSSAFAAYYAETSGLISPILYTAMGIVLLASLITIFILPETQAWAALEAKTKAIHQDNNAERIFYKTTWSNPALRTITWTGVVNNANDGILWAVLPSLLLACGESLTTVGILTGIHAAVWGLGQLFTGPLSNNGKIRNLLWCGMSIQGLSLIFIGNTSTNWLPYILLGLGTAMVYPTFLVGISNHSHPTWRPKALSTYRFWRDMGYVLGALIGYLALQLNAPAKAFTGIAVLTLLAGSMVRFSKLQ
;
A
#
# COMPACT_ATOMS: atom_id res chain seq x y z
N MET A 1 20.10 17.87 -30.84
CA MET A 1 20.17 18.59 -29.53
C MET A 1 18.79 18.65 -28.96
N THR A 2 18.42 17.71 -28.05
CA THR A 2 17.17 17.74 -27.32
C THR A 2 17.23 18.89 -26.31
N LYS A 3 16.41 19.94 -26.51
CA LYS A 3 16.22 21.03 -25.53
C LYS A 3 15.82 20.39 -24.20
N THR A 4 16.77 20.28 -23.27
CA THR A 4 16.49 19.87 -21.91
C THR A 4 15.50 20.87 -21.29
N ARG A 5 14.26 20.46 -21.07
CA ARG A 5 13.28 21.32 -20.38
C ARG A 5 13.85 21.72 -19.03
N PRO A 6 13.75 23.00 -18.63
CA PRO A 6 14.25 23.43 -17.33
C PRO A 6 13.53 22.67 -16.23
N ILE A 7 14.30 22.10 -15.30
CA ILE A 7 13.78 21.37 -14.14
C ILE A 7 13.05 22.36 -13.25
N ALA A 8 11.75 22.13 -13.03
CA ALA A 8 10.91 22.97 -12.20
C ALA A 8 9.95 22.15 -11.35
N LEU A 9 9.76 22.52 -10.10
CA LEU A 9 8.79 21.89 -9.20
C LEU A 9 7.36 22.31 -9.54
N GLY A 10 6.42 21.41 -9.38
CA GLY A 10 5.00 21.66 -9.49
C GLY A 10 4.23 20.65 -10.32
N LEU A 11 3.02 20.32 -9.86
CA LEU A 11 2.15 19.33 -10.51
C LEU A 11 1.83 19.72 -11.97
N ARG A 12 1.40 20.97 -12.22
CA ARG A 12 1.06 21.44 -13.57
C ARG A 12 2.26 21.47 -14.51
N LYS A 13 3.45 21.87 -14.00
CA LYS A 13 4.68 21.96 -14.79
C LYS A 13 5.17 20.58 -15.24
N ASN A 14 4.88 19.54 -14.47
CA ASN A 14 5.29 18.18 -14.71
C ASN A 14 4.09 17.24 -15.00
N ALA A 15 2.95 17.77 -15.45
CA ALA A 15 1.69 17.01 -15.56
C ALA A 15 1.82 15.74 -16.41
N GLY A 16 2.51 15.79 -17.55
CA GLY A 16 2.74 14.62 -18.40
C GLY A 16 3.57 13.55 -17.71
N LEU A 17 4.68 13.92 -17.08
CA LEU A 17 5.52 12.99 -16.31
C LEU A 17 4.75 12.43 -15.11
N PHE A 18 3.99 13.28 -14.42
CA PHE A 18 3.14 12.85 -13.31
C PHE A 18 2.07 11.85 -13.76
N GLY A 19 1.42 12.06 -14.90
CA GLY A 19 0.44 11.15 -15.49
C GLY A 19 1.04 9.77 -15.79
N VAL A 20 2.25 9.73 -16.37
CA VAL A 20 2.98 8.46 -16.60
C VAL A 20 3.29 7.77 -15.27
N LEU A 21 3.71 8.50 -14.23
CA LEU A 21 3.97 7.92 -12.92
C LEU A 21 2.69 7.42 -12.22
N VAL A 22 1.53 8.04 -12.47
CA VAL A 22 0.21 7.54 -12.01
C VAL A 22 -0.15 6.24 -12.72
N LEU A 23 0.08 6.17 -14.03
CA LEU A 23 -0.09 4.92 -14.79
C LEU A 23 0.82 3.79 -14.26
N MET A 24 2.07 4.11 -13.91
CA MET A 24 2.95 3.11 -13.27
C MET A 24 2.36 2.59 -11.96
N SER A 25 1.75 3.45 -11.14
CA SER A 25 1.09 2.99 -9.91
C SER A 25 -0.14 2.12 -10.18
N ALA A 26 -0.89 2.39 -11.25
CA ALA A 26 -1.97 1.53 -11.69
C ALA A 26 -1.45 0.13 -12.11
N PHE A 27 -0.35 0.05 -12.85
CA PHE A 27 0.27 -1.23 -13.19
C PHE A 27 0.76 -2.00 -11.96
N VAL A 28 1.37 -1.30 -10.98
CA VAL A 28 1.76 -1.90 -9.69
C VAL A 28 0.54 -2.46 -8.96
N GLY A 29 -0.58 -1.72 -8.93
CA GLY A 29 -1.84 -2.17 -8.34
C GLY A 29 -2.44 -3.37 -9.08
N ALA A 30 -2.42 -3.36 -10.40
CA ALA A 30 -2.96 -4.44 -11.21
C ALA A 30 -2.30 -5.79 -10.92
N MET A 31 -0.97 -5.80 -10.69
CA MET A 31 -0.25 -7.02 -10.32
C MET A 31 -0.75 -7.63 -9.01
N VAL A 32 -1.06 -6.79 -8.01
CA VAL A 32 -1.65 -7.26 -6.75
C VAL A 32 -3.06 -7.80 -6.95
N GLY A 33 -3.86 -7.13 -7.79
CA GLY A 33 -5.22 -7.56 -8.06
C GLY A 33 -5.29 -8.91 -8.75
N PHE A 34 -4.45 -9.15 -9.73
CA PHE A 34 -4.37 -10.46 -10.41
C PHE A 34 -4.01 -11.57 -9.42
N GLU A 35 -2.95 -11.38 -8.63
CA GLU A 35 -2.50 -12.41 -7.68
C GLU A 35 -3.59 -12.72 -6.66
N ARG A 36 -4.16 -11.70 -6.01
CA ARG A 36 -5.16 -11.91 -4.96
C ARG A 36 -6.40 -12.65 -5.43
N SER A 37 -6.85 -12.41 -6.65
CA SER A 37 -7.99 -13.12 -7.22
C SER A 37 -7.70 -14.57 -7.55
N LEU A 38 -6.44 -14.91 -7.82
CA LEU A 38 -6.04 -16.27 -8.15
C LEU A 38 -5.68 -17.08 -6.89
N LEU A 39 -5.38 -16.45 -5.76
CA LEU A 39 -4.95 -17.13 -4.53
C LEU A 39 -5.90 -18.26 -4.07
N PRO A 40 -7.24 -18.08 -4.02
CA PRO A 40 -8.13 -19.14 -3.60
C PRO A 40 -8.00 -20.40 -4.46
N GLU A 41 -7.91 -20.25 -5.78
CA GLU A 41 -7.75 -21.38 -6.69
C GLU A 41 -6.35 -22.01 -6.58
N LEU A 42 -5.30 -21.19 -6.46
CA LEU A 42 -3.92 -21.65 -6.30
C LEU A 42 -3.69 -22.43 -5.00
N THR A 43 -4.41 -22.07 -3.93
CA THR A 43 -4.24 -22.71 -2.60
C THR A 43 -5.26 -23.80 -2.31
N LYS A 44 -6.19 -24.07 -3.21
CA LYS A 44 -7.30 -25.02 -3.05
C LYS A 44 -6.85 -26.45 -2.70
N SER A 45 -5.68 -26.87 -3.18
CA SER A 45 -5.12 -28.19 -2.91
C SER A 45 -4.32 -28.27 -1.59
N TRP A 46 -4.21 -27.19 -0.85
CA TRP A 46 -3.43 -27.18 0.39
C TRP A 46 -4.18 -27.90 1.51
N ALA A 47 -3.42 -28.60 2.37
CA ALA A 47 -3.96 -29.34 3.52
C ALA A 47 -4.32 -28.44 4.72
N VAL A 48 -4.67 -27.16 4.47
CA VAL A 48 -5.05 -26.17 5.48
C VAL A 48 -6.37 -25.50 5.07
N SER A 49 -7.05 -24.86 6.00
CA SER A 49 -8.27 -24.12 5.68
C SER A 49 -7.98 -22.93 4.75
N GLU A 50 -8.97 -22.50 3.96
CA GLU A 50 -8.84 -21.33 3.07
C GLU A 50 -8.41 -20.06 3.85
N THR A 51 -8.89 -19.91 5.08
CA THR A 51 -8.53 -18.78 5.95
C THR A 51 -7.08 -18.85 6.42
N GLU A 52 -6.58 -20.02 6.77
CA GLU A 52 -5.17 -20.21 7.14
C GLU A 52 -4.26 -19.96 5.95
N ALA A 53 -4.64 -20.46 4.76
CA ALA A 53 -3.91 -20.14 3.52
C ALA A 53 -3.88 -18.64 3.24
N ALA A 54 -5.03 -17.95 3.36
CA ALA A 54 -5.12 -16.50 3.17
C ALA A 54 -4.25 -15.73 4.18
N LEU A 55 -4.27 -16.11 5.46
CA LEU A 55 -3.44 -15.50 6.51
C LEU A 55 -1.95 -15.69 6.23
N LEU A 56 -1.55 -16.92 5.83
CA LEU A 56 -0.17 -17.22 5.44
C LEU A 56 0.27 -16.34 4.27
N MET A 57 -0.53 -16.26 3.21
CA MET A 57 -0.19 -15.49 2.00
C MET A 57 -0.15 -13.99 2.27
N VAL A 58 -1.08 -13.44 3.05
CA VAL A 58 -1.05 -12.03 3.50
C VAL A 58 0.19 -11.75 4.34
N GLY A 59 0.53 -12.64 5.26
CA GLY A 59 1.73 -12.52 6.11
C GLY A 59 3.02 -12.57 5.30
N VAL A 60 3.17 -13.53 4.39
CA VAL A 60 4.34 -13.69 3.51
C VAL A 60 4.50 -12.48 2.59
N PHE A 61 3.42 -12.04 1.95
CA PHE A 61 3.42 -10.84 1.12
C PHE A 61 3.81 -9.60 1.93
N GLY A 62 3.18 -9.39 3.08
CA GLY A 62 3.45 -8.25 3.96
C GLY A 62 4.90 -8.19 4.42
N LEU A 63 5.46 -9.35 4.85
CA LEU A 63 6.85 -9.47 5.28
C LEU A 63 7.82 -9.19 4.13
N SER A 64 7.62 -9.80 2.98
CA SER A 64 8.47 -9.62 1.79
C SER A 64 8.47 -8.16 1.34
N LYS A 65 7.30 -7.54 1.29
CA LYS A 65 7.13 -6.12 0.96
C LYS A 65 7.78 -5.21 1.99
N ALA A 66 7.65 -5.52 3.28
CA ALA A 66 8.30 -4.76 4.35
C ALA A 66 9.83 -4.82 4.21
N ILE A 67 10.40 -6.02 4.02
CA ILE A 67 11.84 -6.21 3.79
C ILE A 67 12.30 -5.40 2.58
N ALA A 68 11.62 -5.49 1.43
CA ALA A 68 11.96 -4.69 0.26
C ALA A 68 11.93 -3.18 0.56
N ASN A 69 10.90 -2.71 1.28
CA ASN A 69 10.81 -1.30 1.68
C ASN A 69 11.98 -0.87 2.57
N LEU A 70 12.46 -1.72 3.47
CA LEU A 70 13.61 -1.40 4.33
C LEU A 70 14.85 -1.03 3.49
N PHE A 71 15.09 -1.74 2.39
CA PHE A 71 16.23 -1.51 1.50
C PHE A 71 15.99 -0.43 0.45
N THR A 72 14.73 -0.17 0.06
CA THR A 72 14.38 0.74 -1.06
C THR A 72 14.98 2.14 -0.88
N GLY A 73 14.99 2.69 0.34
CA GLY A 73 15.52 4.03 0.60
C GLY A 73 17.03 4.14 0.36
N ASN A 74 17.78 3.09 0.69
CA ASN A 74 19.21 3.00 0.43
C ASN A 74 19.46 2.81 -1.07
N LEU A 75 18.78 1.86 -1.71
CA LEU A 75 18.88 1.63 -3.16
C LEU A 75 18.58 2.90 -3.97
N ILE A 76 17.52 3.61 -3.64
CA ILE A 76 17.19 4.89 -4.31
C ILE A 76 18.30 5.92 -4.13
N SER A 77 18.97 5.94 -2.98
CA SER A 77 20.08 6.86 -2.73
C SER A 77 21.36 6.46 -3.49
N GLU A 78 21.60 5.17 -3.69
CA GLU A 78 22.81 4.62 -4.31
C GLU A 78 22.69 4.51 -5.86
N ILE A 79 21.64 3.86 -6.33
CA ILE A 79 21.46 3.56 -7.77
C ILE A 79 20.43 4.44 -8.49
N GLY A 80 19.68 5.27 -7.73
CA GLY A 80 18.64 6.17 -8.25
C GLY A 80 17.24 5.54 -8.30
N ARG A 81 16.23 6.41 -8.53
CA ARG A 81 14.80 6.03 -8.52
C ARG A 81 14.44 5.13 -9.69
N LYS A 82 14.92 5.49 -10.87
CA LYS A 82 14.64 4.75 -12.12
C LYS A 82 15.15 3.32 -12.08
N ARG A 83 16.39 3.12 -11.62
CA ARG A 83 16.98 1.77 -11.53
C ARG A 83 16.31 0.93 -10.45
N THR A 84 15.94 1.54 -9.31
CA THR A 84 15.17 0.85 -8.27
C THR A 84 13.79 0.41 -8.77
N LEU A 85 13.13 1.24 -9.58
CA LEU A 85 11.85 0.90 -10.21
C LEU A 85 12.00 -0.28 -11.19
N LEU A 86 13.07 -0.30 -12.00
CA LEU A 86 13.37 -1.41 -12.91
C LEU A 86 13.67 -2.71 -12.16
N LEU A 87 14.39 -2.65 -11.04
CA LEU A 87 14.59 -3.81 -10.17
C LEU A 87 13.24 -4.37 -9.68
N GLY A 88 12.34 -3.48 -9.29
CA GLY A 88 10.99 -3.87 -8.88
C GLY A 88 10.19 -4.54 -10.01
N TRP A 89 10.28 -4.06 -11.26
CA TRP A 89 9.65 -4.72 -12.40
C TRP A 89 10.29 -6.08 -12.72
N ALA A 90 11.60 -6.22 -12.56
CA ALA A 90 12.28 -7.51 -12.71
C ALA A 90 11.78 -8.54 -11.69
N MET A 91 11.53 -8.13 -10.43
CA MET A 91 10.93 -8.98 -9.42
C MET A 91 9.45 -9.29 -9.74
N ALA A 92 8.69 -8.31 -10.27
CA ALA A 92 7.30 -8.51 -10.67
C ALA A 92 7.13 -9.60 -11.73
N LEU A 93 8.07 -9.70 -12.67
CA LEU A 93 8.04 -10.68 -13.76
C LEU A 93 8.19 -12.11 -13.24
N GLN A 94 8.90 -12.31 -12.12
CA GLN A 94 9.13 -13.65 -11.57
C GLN A 94 7.81 -14.32 -11.12
N ALA A 95 6.88 -13.56 -10.54
CA ALA A 95 5.63 -14.13 -10.02
C ALA A 95 4.83 -14.88 -11.10
N PRO A 96 4.39 -14.28 -12.21
CA PRO A 96 3.66 -15.01 -13.25
C PRO A 96 4.53 -16.08 -13.93
N LEU A 97 5.84 -15.89 -14.09
CA LEU A 97 6.74 -16.90 -14.67
C LEU A 97 6.78 -18.18 -13.82
N ILE A 98 6.87 -18.04 -12.50
CA ILE A 98 6.86 -19.18 -11.57
C ILE A 98 5.51 -19.89 -11.66
N LEU A 99 4.39 -19.15 -11.55
CA LEU A 99 3.04 -19.71 -11.56
C LEU A 99 2.65 -20.40 -12.88
N LEU A 100 3.24 -20.01 -14.01
CA LEU A 100 3.03 -20.68 -15.30
C LEU A 100 3.68 -22.07 -15.37
N ASN A 101 4.72 -22.31 -14.56
CA ASN A 101 5.52 -23.52 -14.68
C ASN A 101 5.23 -24.56 -13.59
N THR A 102 4.50 -24.19 -12.53
CA THR A 102 4.24 -25.12 -11.43
C THR A 102 3.07 -24.70 -10.55
N GLY A 103 2.33 -25.69 -10.03
CA GLY A 103 1.29 -25.52 -9.01
C GLY A 103 1.72 -25.98 -7.62
N ASP A 104 3.00 -26.31 -7.40
CA ASP A 104 3.51 -26.70 -6.08
C ASP A 104 3.44 -25.55 -5.08
N SER A 105 3.04 -25.84 -3.86
CA SER A 105 2.82 -24.84 -2.79
C SER A 105 4.07 -24.02 -2.47
N ALA A 106 5.25 -24.61 -2.51
CA ALA A 106 6.50 -23.90 -2.26
C ALA A 106 6.76 -22.81 -3.32
N PHE A 107 6.45 -23.10 -4.59
CA PHE A 107 6.61 -22.15 -5.68
C PHE A 107 5.51 -21.07 -5.69
N ILE A 108 4.28 -21.38 -5.26
CA ILE A 108 3.22 -20.38 -5.06
C ILE A 108 3.66 -19.38 -3.98
N ILE A 109 4.21 -19.86 -2.87
CA ILE A 109 4.78 -19.00 -1.82
C ILE A 109 5.95 -18.16 -2.39
N LEU A 110 6.84 -18.75 -3.19
CA LEU A 110 7.96 -18.03 -3.81
C LEU A 110 7.47 -16.94 -4.78
N ALA A 111 6.45 -17.21 -5.56
CA ALA A 111 5.81 -16.21 -6.44
C ALA A 111 5.24 -15.03 -5.63
N ASN A 112 4.59 -15.31 -4.50
CA ASN A 112 4.06 -14.30 -3.59
C ASN A 112 5.17 -13.47 -2.93
N ILE A 113 6.29 -14.09 -2.57
CA ILE A 113 7.51 -13.40 -2.09
C ILE A 113 8.03 -12.45 -3.20
N ALA A 114 8.18 -12.94 -4.41
CA ALA A 114 8.66 -12.13 -5.55
C ALA A 114 7.75 -10.92 -5.80
N LEU A 115 6.42 -11.11 -5.72
CA LEU A 115 5.46 -10.03 -5.84
C LEU A 115 5.56 -9.05 -4.67
N GLY A 116 5.70 -9.51 -3.43
CA GLY A 116 5.90 -8.66 -2.26
C GLY A 116 7.15 -7.78 -2.39
N LEU A 117 8.28 -8.37 -2.79
CA LEU A 117 9.52 -7.63 -3.07
C LEU A 117 9.32 -6.59 -4.17
N SER A 118 8.69 -6.97 -5.28
CA SER A 118 8.34 -6.05 -6.36
C SER A 118 7.52 -4.86 -5.86
N GLN A 119 6.49 -5.12 -5.08
CA GLN A 119 5.61 -4.09 -4.53
C GLN A 119 6.35 -3.10 -3.62
N GLY A 120 7.29 -3.58 -2.82
CA GLY A 120 8.14 -2.73 -1.99
C GLY A 120 8.98 -1.77 -2.83
N PHE A 121 9.63 -2.26 -3.89
CA PHE A 121 10.46 -1.43 -4.77
C PHE A 121 9.63 -0.52 -5.67
N THR A 122 8.66 -1.04 -6.42
CA THR A 122 7.92 -0.27 -7.43
C THR A 122 7.00 0.78 -6.82
N TRP A 123 6.21 0.43 -5.81
CA TRP A 123 5.29 1.38 -5.18
C TRP A 123 6.06 2.50 -4.48
N SER A 124 7.14 2.17 -3.77
CA SER A 124 7.95 3.19 -3.09
C SER A 124 8.69 4.09 -4.06
N ALA A 125 9.30 3.55 -5.12
CA ALA A 125 9.98 4.35 -6.13
C ALA A 125 9.01 5.32 -6.83
N THR A 126 7.83 4.86 -7.25
CA THR A 126 6.83 5.71 -7.92
C THR A 126 6.29 6.81 -7.01
N VAL A 127 6.09 6.53 -5.71
CA VAL A 127 5.71 7.56 -4.72
C VAL A 127 6.79 8.60 -4.56
N ILE A 128 8.05 8.18 -4.39
CA ILE A 128 9.19 9.09 -4.22
C ILE A 128 9.37 9.97 -5.47
N MET A 129 9.31 9.39 -6.67
CA MET A 129 9.40 10.14 -7.92
C MET A 129 8.30 11.21 -8.05
N LYS A 130 7.06 10.91 -7.65
CA LYS A 130 5.97 11.88 -7.66
C LYS A 130 6.18 13.01 -6.65
N ILE A 131 6.62 12.68 -5.44
CA ILE A 131 6.94 13.66 -4.41
C ILE A 131 8.05 14.60 -4.88
N ASP A 132 9.09 14.05 -5.52
CA ASP A 132 10.24 14.82 -6.02
C ASP A 132 9.77 15.91 -7.02
N ILE A 133 8.91 15.57 -7.98
CA ILE A 133 8.53 16.48 -9.07
C ILE A 133 7.43 17.49 -8.71
N VAL A 134 6.59 17.17 -7.71
CA VAL A 134 5.40 17.98 -7.38
C VAL A 134 5.73 19.13 -6.43
N GLY A 135 6.67 18.96 -5.51
CA GLY A 135 6.98 19.95 -4.48
C GLY A 135 5.90 20.02 -3.38
N LEU A 136 6.05 20.97 -2.44
CA LEU A 136 5.25 21.01 -1.20
C LEU A 136 3.75 21.26 -1.43
N LYS A 137 3.40 22.20 -2.32
CA LYS A 137 2.05 22.77 -2.43
C LYS A 137 0.97 21.73 -2.80
N HIS A 138 1.29 20.74 -3.64
CA HIS A 138 0.32 19.79 -4.18
C HIS A 138 0.65 18.32 -3.80
N ARG A 139 1.39 18.14 -2.73
CA ARG A 139 1.88 16.81 -2.30
C ARG A 139 0.72 15.89 -1.90
N GLY A 140 -0.27 16.40 -1.19
CA GLY A 140 -1.47 15.67 -0.83
C GLY A 140 -2.29 15.25 -2.04
N THR A 141 -2.53 16.15 -2.98
CA THR A 141 -3.19 15.83 -4.26
C THR A 141 -2.43 14.74 -5.01
N ALA A 142 -1.10 14.85 -5.07
CA ALA A 142 -0.28 13.86 -5.75
C ALA A 142 -0.35 12.49 -5.07
N MET A 143 -0.36 12.44 -3.75
CA MET A 143 -0.46 11.18 -3.01
C MET A 143 -1.86 10.59 -3.10
N GLY A 144 -2.92 11.41 -3.04
CA GLY A 144 -4.29 10.94 -3.27
C GLY A 144 -4.47 10.31 -4.65
N LEU A 145 -3.98 10.97 -5.71
CA LEU A 145 -4.01 10.41 -7.08
C LEU A 145 -3.15 9.13 -7.22
N ASN A 146 -2.00 9.09 -6.55
CA ASN A 146 -1.14 7.90 -6.55
C ASN A 146 -1.84 6.69 -5.97
N GLU A 147 -2.34 6.83 -4.74
CA GLU A 147 -2.94 5.72 -4.02
C GLU A 147 -4.28 5.32 -4.67
N SER A 148 -5.11 6.31 -5.09
CA SER A 148 -6.34 6.03 -5.81
C SER A 148 -6.10 5.21 -7.08
N ALA A 149 -5.16 5.61 -7.94
CA ALA A 149 -4.85 4.87 -9.16
C ALA A 149 -4.40 3.44 -8.88
N GLY A 150 -3.56 3.25 -7.86
CA GLY A 150 -3.12 1.93 -7.43
C GLY A 150 -4.28 1.05 -6.96
N TYR A 151 -5.09 1.52 -6.02
CA TYR A 151 -6.16 0.71 -5.43
C TYR A 151 -7.38 0.51 -6.37
N VAL A 152 -7.69 1.49 -7.22
CA VAL A 152 -8.69 1.28 -8.29
C VAL A 152 -8.20 0.20 -9.25
N ALA A 153 -6.93 0.21 -9.63
CA ALA A 153 -6.36 -0.82 -10.48
C ALA A 153 -6.34 -2.21 -9.81
N VAL A 154 -6.08 -2.30 -8.48
CA VAL A 154 -6.26 -3.54 -7.72
C VAL A 154 -7.68 -4.07 -7.90
N GLY A 155 -8.70 -3.24 -7.67
CA GLY A 155 -10.09 -3.65 -7.77
C GLY A 155 -10.49 -4.11 -9.18
N LEU A 156 -10.13 -3.32 -10.20
CA LEU A 156 -10.46 -3.63 -11.60
C LEU A 156 -9.76 -4.91 -12.09
N SER A 157 -8.48 -5.07 -11.78
CA SER A 157 -7.73 -6.27 -12.20
C SER A 157 -8.16 -7.52 -11.43
N SER A 158 -8.54 -7.38 -10.15
CA SER A 158 -9.15 -8.47 -9.37
C SER A 158 -10.47 -8.94 -9.99
N ALA A 159 -11.36 -7.99 -10.30
CA ALA A 159 -12.65 -8.31 -10.91
C ALA A 159 -12.46 -8.97 -12.29
N PHE A 160 -11.56 -8.43 -13.11
CA PHE A 160 -11.23 -9.02 -14.42
C PHE A 160 -10.70 -10.45 -14.28
N ALA A 161 -9.73 -10.66 -13.38
CA ALA A 161 -9.12 -11.98 -13.21
C ALA A 161 -10.11 -13.01 -12.67
N ALA A 162 -10.93 -12.63 -11.68
CA ALA A 162 -11.96 -13.51 -11.14
C ALA A 162 -12.99 -13.91 -12.21
N TYR A 163 -13.54 -12.92 -12.93
CA TYR A 163 -14.50 -13.17 -14.02
C TYR A 163 -13.91 -14.06 -15.12
N TYR A 164 -12.67 -13.80 -15.53
CA TYR A 164 -12.03 -14.58 -16.59
C TYR A 164 -11.72 -16.01 -16.13
N ALA A 165 -11.22 -16.20 -14.92
CA ALA A 165 -10.96 -17.54 -14.37
C ALA A 165 -12.26 -18.35 -14.24
N GLU A 166 -13.35 -17.73 -13.78
CA GLU A 166 -14.65 -18.38 -13.64
C GLU A 166 -15.24 -18.79 -15.01
N THR A 167 -15.17 -17.92 -16.01
CA THR A 167 -15.79 -18.16 -17.32
C THR A 167 -14.99 -19.06 -18.24
N SER A 168 -13.64 -18.99 -18.19
CA SER A 168 -12.76 -19.76 -19.07
C SER A 168 -12.18 -21.02 -18.42
N GLY A 169 -12.17 -21.10 -17.09
CA GLY A 169 -11.46 -22.14 -16.33
C GLY A 169 -9.93 -22.08 -16.46
N LEU A 170 -9.38 -21.01 -17.05
CA LEU A 170 -7.96 -20.91 -17.37
C LEU A 170 -7.30 -19.76 -16.60
N ILE A 171 -6.20 -20.06 -15.92
CA ILE A 171 -5.37 -19.08 -15.22
C ILE A 171 -4.29 -18.48 -16.13
N SER A 172 -3.75 -19.28 -17.06
CA SER A 172 -2.58 -18.89 -17.89
C SER A 172 -2.76 -17.58 -18.66
N PRO A 173 -3.92 -17.24 -19.27
CA PRO A 173 -4.09 -15.96 -19.95
C PRO A 173 -4.01 -14.75 -19.02
N ILE A 174 -4.43 -14.90 -17.75
CA ILE A 174 -4.29 -13.86 -16.73
C ILE A 174 -2.81 -13.63 -16.42
N LEU A 175 -2.04 -14.71 -16.29
CA LEU A 175 -0.60 -14.64 -16.05
C LEU A 175 0.16 -14.03 -17.24
N TYR A 176 -0.21 -14.35 -18.49
CA TYR A 176 0.33 -13.69 -19.68
C TYR A 176 -0.02 -12.20 -19.73
N THR A 177 -1.24 -11.82 -19.33
CA THR A 177 -1.65 -10.40 -19.22
C THR A 177 -0.78 -9.68 -18.18
N ALA A 178 -0.56 -10.28 -17.02
CA ALA A 178 0.32 -9.74 -15.99
C ALA A 178 1.76 -9.54 -16.50
N MET A 179 2.31 -10.53 -17.23
CA MET A 179 3.63 -10.40 -17.86
C MET A 179 3.67 -9.26 -18.89
N GLY A 180 2.65 -9.14 -19.72
CA GLY A 180 2.53 -8.05 -20.71
C GLY A 180 2.53 -6.66 -20.05
N ILE A 181 1.81 -6.50 -18.94
CA ILE A 181 1.80 -5.26 -18.15
C ILE A 181 3.19 -4.96 -17.58
N VAL A 182 3.88 -5.95 -17.02
CA VAL A 182 5.23 -5.76 -16.46
C VAL A 182 6.25 -5.39 -17.54
N LEU A 183 6.20 -6.04 -18.70
CA LEU A 183 7.06 -5.71 -19.83
C LEU A 183 6.79 -4.29 -20.35
N LEU A 184 5.52 -3.91 -20.52
CA LEU A 184 5.15 -2.56 -20.91
C LEU A 184 5.62 -1.52 -19.89
N ALA A 185 5.42 -1.77 -18.59
CA ALA A 185 5.89 -0.91 -17.51
C ALA A 185 7.41 -0.75 -17.51
N SER A 186 8.14 -1.84 -17.78
CA SER A 186 9.60 -1.82 -17.91
C SER A 186 10.04 -0.96 -19.11
N LEU A 187 9.41 -1.11 -20.26
CA LEU A 187 9.69 -0.30 -21.46
C LEU A 187 9.41 1.18 -21.21
N ILE A 188 8.27 1.51 -20.62
CA ILE A 188 7.93 2.90 -20.24
C ILE A 188 9.00 3.44 -19.26
N THR A 189 9.42 2.65 -18.29
CA THR A 189 10.44 3.05 -17.33
C THR A 189 11.77 3.31 -18.02
N ILE A 190 12.19 2.46 -18.96
CA ILE A 190 13.47 2.60 -19.68
C ILE A 190 13.47 3.82 -20.58
N PHE A 191 12.43 4.00 -21.39
CA PHE A 191 12.45 4.96 -22.49
C PHE A 191 11.79 6.31 -22.18
N ILE A 192 10.83 6.36 -21.22
CA ILE A 192 10.02 7.56 -20.97
C ILE A 192 10.36 8.20 -19.63
N LEU A 193 10.57 7.42 -18.56
CA LEU A 193 10.78 7.98 -17.22
C LEU A 193 12.21 8.51 -17.06
N PRO A 194 12.40 9.79 -16.67
CA PRO A 194 13.70 10.32 -16.28
C PRO A 194 14.05 9.93 -14.83
N GLU A 195 15.33 10.11 -14.46
CA GLU A 195 15.74 10.10 -13.07
C GLU A 195 15.28 11.39 -12.38
N THR A 196 14.61 11.30 -11.20
CA THR A 196 13.99 12.48 -10.55
C THR A 196 14.84 13.10 -9.44
N GLN A 197 16.06 12.63 -9.22
CA GLN A 197 16.96 13.14 -8.19
C GLN A 197 17.22 14.66 -8.31
N ALA A 198 17.26 15.17 -9.53
CA ALA A 198 17.50 16.58 -9.78
C ALA A 198 16.36 17.50 -9.25
N TRP A 199 15.10 17.04 -9.29
CA TRP A 199 13.97 17.75 -8.68
C TRP A 199 14.06 17.77 -7.15
N ALA A 200 14.44 16.63 -6.54
CA ALA A 200 14.69 16.56 -5.11
C ALA A 200 15.82 17.49 -4.68
N ALA A 201 16.91 17.58 -5.47
CA ALA A 201 18.02 18.51 -5.22
C ALA A 201 17.57 19.98 -5.33
N LEU A 202 16.67 20.29 -6.27
CA LEU A 202 16.10 21.64 -6.39
C LEU A 202 15.27 22.01 -5.17
N GLU A 203 14.45 21.09 -4.64
CA GLU A 203 13.67 21.32 -3.42
C GLU A 203 14.61 21.45 -2.20
N ALA A 204 15.68 20.67 -2.12
CA ALA A 204 16.63 20.72 -1.02
C ALA A 204 17.29 22.10 -0.83
N LYS A 205 17.55 22.82 -1.92
CA LYS A 205 18.11 24.17 -1.87
C LYS A 205 17.20 25.20 -1.18
N THR A 206 15.90 24.93 -1.11
CA THR A 206 14.91 25.83 -0.49
C THR A 206 14.62 25.50 0.98
N LYS A 207 15.12 24.39 1.50
CA LYS A 207 14.91 23.94 2.88
C LYS A 207 16.22 24.04 3.70
N ALA A 208 16.20 24.83 4.74
CA ALA A 208 17.33 25.04 5.67
C ALA A 208 17.40 23.98 6.79
N ILE A 209 17.31 22.68 6.47
CA ILE A 209 17.38 21.60 7.45
C ILE A 209 18.68 20.80 7.28
N HIS A 210 19.31 20.40 8.39
CA HIS A 210 20.55 19.64 8.42
C HIS A 210 20.49 18.37 7.54
N GLN A 211 21.52 18.21 6.71
CA GLN A 211 21.76 16.98 5.94
C GLN A 211 22.17 15.86 6.90
N ASP A 212 21.30 14.89 7.10
CA ASP A 212 21.60 13.69 7.85
C ASP A 212 21.72 12.52 6.85
N ASN A 213 22.92 12.01 6.66
CA ASN A 213 23.20 10.98 5.64
C ASN A 213 23.33 9.56 6.22
N ASN A 214 23.32 9.39 7.55
CA ASN A 214 23.43 8.08 8.19
C ASN A 214 22.08 7.34 8.14
N ALA A 215 22.06 6.17 7.49
CA ALA A 215 20.84 5.37 7.32
C ALA A 215 20.30 4.85 8.67
N GLU A 216 21.15 4.39 9.58
CA GLU A 216 20.74 3.90 10.90
C GLU A 216 20.14 5.03 11.75
N ARG A 217 20.74 6.21 11.69
CA ARG A 217 20.24 7.38 12.38
C ARG A 217 18.88 7.82 11.85
N ILE A 218 18.64 7.72 10.53
CA ILE A 218 17.35 8.03 9.92
C ILE A 218 16.31 6.99 10.29
N PHE A 219 16.64 5.70 10.31
CA PHE A 219 15.78 4.63 10.78
C PHE A 219 15.34 4.89 12.23
N TYR A 220 16.29 5.11 13.13
CA TYR A 220 16.00 5.42 14.53
C TYR A 220 15.18 6.70 14.70
N LYS A 221 15.51 7.73 13.91
CA LYS A 221 14.80 9.01 13.92
C LYS A 221 13.34 8.85 13.48
N THR A 222 13.07 8.06 12.45
CA THR A 222 11.72 7.84 11.92
C THR A 222 10.90 6.94 12.84
N THR A 223 11.54 5.96 13.48
CA THR A 223 10.88 4.98 14.34
C THR A 223 10.65 5.49 15.76
N TRP A 224 11.63 6.19 16.36
CA TRP A 224 11.64 6.43 17.80
C TRP A 224 11.84 7.89 18.21
N SER A 225 12.89 8.59 17.73
CA SER A 225 13.34 9.83 18.33
C SER A 225 12.58 11.08 17.89
N ASN A 226 12.08 11.12 16.62
CA ASN A 226 11.29 12.27 16.17
C ASN A 226 9.80 12.04 16.50
N PRO A 227 9.18 12.87 17.36
CA PRO A 227 7.81 12.63 17.82
C PRO A 227 6.79 12.58 16.68
N ALA A 228 6.92 13.44 15.66
CA ALA A 228 6.01 13.48 14.54
C ALA A 228 6.15 12.22 13.66
N LEU A 229 7.37 11.88 13.26
CA LEU A 229 7.64 10.70 12.43
C LEU A 229 7.25 9.42 13.16
N ARG A 230 7.59 9.29 14.45
CA ARG A 230 7.21 8.16 15.31
C ARG A 230 5.69 7.97 15.35
N THR A 231 4.93 9.03 15.64
CA THR A 231 3.47 8.96 15.69
C THR A 231 2.90 8.49 14.37
N ILE A 232 3.32 9.07 13.25
CA ILE A 232 2.86 8.66 11.91
C ILE A 232 3.21 7.19 11.64
N THR A 233 4.42 6.78 11.97
CA THR A 233 4.92 5.42 11.70
C THR A 233 4.11 4.36 12.44
N TRP A 234 3.94 4.51 13.76
CA TRP A 234 3.19 3.54 14.55
C TRP A 234 1.69 3.53 14.27
N THR A 235 1.10 4.70 13.98
CA THR A 235 -0.28 4.76 13.51
C THR A 235 -0.45 4.04 12.16
N GLY A 236 0.55 4.14 11.28
CA GLY A 236 0.57 3.41 10.01
C GLY A 236 0.65 1.88 10.17
N VAL A 237 1.38 1.37 11.18
CA VAL A 237 1.39 -0.07 11.53
C VAL A 237 -0.02 -0.54 11.86
N VAL A 238 -0.70 0.18 12.76
CA VAL A 238 -2.05 -0.19 13.19
C VAL A 238 -3.04 -0.13 12.04
N ASN A 239 -2.94 0.90 11.18
CA ASN A 239 -3.80 1.01 9.99
C ASN A 239 -3.66 -0.21 9.06
N ASN A 240 -2.44 -0.67 8.79
CA ASN A 240 -2.26 -1.84 7.93
C ASN A 240 -2.59 -3.17 8.63
N ALA A 241 -2.54 -3.22 9.95
CA ALA A 241 -3.05 -4.38 10.69
C ALA A 241 -4.58 -4.51 10.55
N ASN A 242 -5.31 -3.37 10.48
CA ASN A 242 -6.74 -3.37 10.15
C ASN A 242 -6.99 -4.05 8.80
N ASP A 243 -6.24 -3.66 7.76
CA ASP A 243 -6.36 -4.25 6.42
C ASP A 243 -6.02 -5.75 6.44
N GLY A 244 -4.98 -6.15 7.18
CA GLY A 244 -4.56 -7.55 7.31
C GLY A 244 -5.67 -8.44 7.89
N ILE A 245 -6.34 -8.01 8.96
CA ILE A 245 -7.47 -8.73 9.56
C ILE A 245 -8.68 -8.71 8.62
N LEU A 246 -9.00 -7.55 8.06
CA LEU A 246 -10.16 -7.40 7.19
C LEU A 246 -10.10 -8.38 6.01
N TRP A 247 -8.97 -8.46 5.35
CA TRP A 247 -8.84 -9.30 4.15
C TRP A 247 -8.77 -10.80 4.45
N ALA A 248 -8.21 -11.18 5.59
CA ALA A 248 -8.02 -12.59 5.90
C ALA A 248 -9.15 -13.19 6.74
N VAL A 249 -9.74 -12.42 7.68
CA VAL A 249 -10.70 -12.95 8.65
C VAL A 249 -12.15 -12.60 8.32
N LEU A 250 -12.41 -11.43 7.69
CA LEU A 250 -13.78 -10.98 7.44
C LEU A 250 -14.60 -11.94 6.57
N PRO A 251 -14.09 -12.46 5.44
CA PRO A 251 -14.86 -13.39 4.62
C PRO A 251 -15.34 -14.60 5.41
N SER A 252 -14.44 -15.24 6.16
CA SER A 252 -14.76 -16.41 6.99
C SER A 252 -15.75 -16.09 8.11
N LEU A 253 -15.62 -14.91 8.73
CA LEU A 253 -16.54 -14.47 9.77
C LEU A 253 -17.97 -14.32 9.23
N LEU A 254 -18.14 -13.65 8.10
CA LEU A 254 -19.45 -13.44 7.47
C LEU A 254 -20.08 -14.76 7.00
N LEU A 255 -19.29 -15.64 6.38
CA LEU A 255 -19.76 -16.96 5.97
C LEU A 255 -20.19 -17.83 7.17
N ALA A 256 -19.45 -17.79 8.27
CA ALA A 256 -19.82 -18.47 9.50
C ALA A 256 -21.12 -17.93 10.13
N CYS A 257 -21.50 -16.69 9.84
CA CYS A 257 -22.76 -16.09 10.22
C CYS A 257 -23.92 -16.41 9.26
N GLY A 258 -23.67 -17.22 8.22
CA GLY A 258 -24.70 -17.64 7.25
C GLY A 258 -24.85 -16.69 6.06
N GLU A 259 -23.96 -15.73 5.89
CA GLU A 259 -24.00 -14.81 4.76
C GLU A 259 -23.55 -15.50 3.46
N SER A 260 -24.09 -15.03 2.33
CA SER A 260 -23.73 -15.54 1.01
C SER A 260 -22.35 -14.97 0.57
N LEU A 261 -21.64 -15.71 -0.30
CA LEU A 261 -20.43 -15.22 -0.97
C LEU A 261 -20.64 -13.90 -1.69
N THR A 262 -21.82 -13.70 -2.27
CA THR A 262 -22.23 -12.45 -2.92
C THR A 262 -22.26 -11.30 -1.92
N THR A 263 -22.86 -11.49 -0.74
CA THR A 263 -22.89 -10.48 0.34
C THR A 263 -21.48 -10.13 0.79
N VAL A 264 -20.62 -11.13 1.02
CA VAL A 264 -19.22 -10.94 1.38
C VAL A 264 -18.47 -10.09 0.34
N GLY A 265 -18.64 -10.45 -0.95
CA GLY A 265 -18.03 -9.71 -2.07
C GLY A 265 -18.52 -8.27 -2.17
N ILE A 266 -19.81 -8.01 -1.97
CA ILE A 266 -20.38 -6.65 -1.98
C ILE A 266 -19.81 -5.82 -0.84
N LEU A 267 -19.80 -6.32 0.38
CA LEU A 267 -19.35 -5.57 1.56
C LEU A 267 -17.85 -5.24 1.48
N THR A 268 -17.02 -6.20 1.11
CA THR A 268 -15.58 -5.97 0.90
C THR A 268 -15.32 -5.04 -0.28
N GLY A 269 -16.10 -5.16 -1.35
CA GLY A 269 -16.05 -4.30 -2.53
C GLY A 269 -16.42 -2.84 -2.23
N ILE A 270 -17.45 -2.61 -1.42
CA ILE A 270 -17.83 -1.25 -0.95
C ILE A 270 -16.68 -0.59 -0.20
N HIS A 271 -16.06 -1.30 0.75
CA HIS A 271 -14.89 -0.79 1.46
C HIS A 271 -13.76 -0.39 0.51
N ALA A 272 -13.37 -1.27 -0.40
CA ALA A 272 -12.29 -1.04 -1.34
C ALA A 272 -12.59 0.12 -2.30
N ALA A 273 -13.83 0.23 -2.79
CA ALA A 273 -14.26 1.30 -3.69
C ALA A 273 -14.23 2.67 -3.01
N VAL A 274 -14.79 2.76 -1.81
CA VAL A 274 -14.79 4.01 -1.02
C VAL A 274 -13.37 4.41 -0.64
N TRP A 275 -12.54 3.46 -0.21
CA TRP A 275 -11.13 3.71 0.06
C TRP A 275 -10.39 4.21 -1.20
N GLY A 276 -10.46 3.48 -2.32
CA GLY A 276 -9.78 3.85 -3.56
C GLY A 276 -10.21 5.22 -4.09
N LEU A 277 -11.51 5.44 -4.26
CA LEU A 277 -12.05 6.69 -4.83
C LEU A 277 -12.00 7.86 -3.83
N GLY A 278 -12.22 7.59 -2.54
CA GLY A 278 -12.22 8.61 -1.49
C GLY A 278 -10.89 9.37 -1.39
N GLN A 279 -9.77 8.75 -1.76
CA GLN A 279 -8.45 9.38 -1.74
C GLN A 279 -8.31 10.54 -2.75
N LEU A 280 -9.12 10.57 -3.80
CA LEU A 280 -9.18 11.72 -4.73
C LEU A 280 -9.63 13.00 -4.02
N PHE A 281 -10.49 12.87 -3.01
CA PHE A 281 -11.02 13.98 -2.23
C PHE A 281 -10.19 14.26 -0.97
N THR A 282 -9.76 13.22 -0.26
CA THR A 282 -9.05 13.36 1.01
C THR A 282 -7.57 13.74 0.82
N GLY A 283 -6.95 13.31 -0.28
CA GLY A 283 -5.59 13.69 -0.63
C GLY A 283 -5.37 15.21 -0.68
N PRO A 284 -6.16 15.98 -1.46
CA PRO A 284 -6.07 17.44 -1.47
C PRO A 284 -6.24 18.11 -0.11
N LEU A 285 -7.07 17.55 0.80
CA LEU A 285 -7.27 18.08 2.14
C LEU A 285 -5.99 18.08 2.98
N SER A 286 -5.08 17.15 2.73
CA SER A 286 -3.79 17.06 3.45
C SER A 286 -2.77 18.14 3.01
N ASN A 287 -3.01 18.88 1.92
CA ASN A 287 -2.16 19.99 1.49
C ASN A 287 -2.17 21.18 2.47
N ASN A 288 -3.23 21.33 3.25
CA ASN A 288 -3.52 22.54 4.03
C ASN A 288 -3.10 22.42 5.51
N GLY A 289 -2.11 21.61 5.83
CA GLY A 289 -1.61 21.45 7.21
C GLY A 289 -2.59 20.76 8.18
N LYS A 290 -3.62 20.08 7.68
CA LYS A 290 -4.62 19.38 8.50
C LYS A 290 -4.25 17.91 8.78
N ILE A 291 -2.95 17.58 8.73
CA ILE A 291 -2.44 16.19 8.84
C ILE A 291 -2.96 15.54 10.13
N ARG A 292 -2.78 16.20 11.28
CA ARG A 292 -3.23 15.70 12.58
C ARG A 292 -4.72 15.37 12.62
N ASN A 293 -5.54 16.29 12.12
CA ASN A 293 -6.99 16.13 12.16
C ASN A 293 -7.46 15.00 11.21
N LEU A 294 -6.89 14.93 10.01
CA LEU A 294 -7.22 13.86 9.05
C LEU A 294 -6.82 12.48 9.59
N LEU A 295 -5.64 12.35 10.18
CA LEU A 295 -5.20 11.09 10.79
C LEU A 295 -6.05 10.72 11.99
N TRP A 296 -6.34 11.67 12.90
CA TRP A 296 -7.17 11.42 14.07
C TRP A 296 -8.60 11.03 13.68
N CYS A 297 -9.27 11.81 12.84
CA CYS A 297 -10.63 11.52 12.40
C CYS A 297 -10.70 10.19 11.63
N GLY A 298 -9.75 9.95 10.71
CA GLY A 298 -9.72 8.73 9.92
C GLY A 298 -9.53 7.49 10.80
N MET A 299 -8.59 7.51 11.75
CA MET A 299 -8.38 6.39 12.69
C MET A 299 -9.59 6.19 13.61
N SER A 300 -10.24 7.28 14.06
CA SER A 300 -11.44 7.18 14.91
C SER A 300 -12.61 6.54 14.15
N ILE A 301 -12.85 6.96 12.91
CA ILE A 301 -13.88 6.39 12.05
C ILE A 301 -13.59 4.91 11.80
N GLN A 302 -12.34 4.55 11.47
CA GLN A 302 -11.95 3.14 11.26
C GLN A 302 -12.20 2.31 12.52
N GLY A 303 -11.73 2.76 13.69
CA GLY A 303 -11.88 2.03 14.94
C GLY A 303 -13.35 1.79 15.31
N LEU A 304 -14.21 2.80 15.18
CA LEU A 304 -15.65 2.65 15.38
C LEU A 304 -16.27 1.68 14.38
N SER A 305 -15.91 1.79 13.10
CA SER A 305 -16.41 0.89 12.06
C SER A 305 -16.05 -0.56 12.32
N LEU A 306 -14.81 -0.84 12.76
CA LEU A 306 -14.34 -2.18 13.08
C LEU A 306 -15.09 -2.81 14.26
N ILE A 307 -15.52 -2.01 15.26
CA ILE A 307 -16.38 -2.51 16.34
C ILE A 307 -17.71 -3.01 15.78
N PHE A 308 -18.34 -2.25 14.90
CA PHE A 308 -19.61 -2.65 14.30
C PHE A 308 -19.47 -3.87 13.39
N ILE A 309 -18.40 -3.93 12.59
CA ILE A 309 -18.11 -5.07 11.71
C ILE A 309 -17.87 -6.34 12.55
N GLY A 310 -17.10 -6.25 13.64
CA GLY A 310 -16.82 -7.38 14.53
C GLY A 310 -18.06 -7.94 15.25
N ASN A 311 -19.12 -7.16 15.37
CA ASN A 311 -20.43 -7.62 15.87
C ASN A 311 -21.31 -8.23 14.77
N THR A 312 -20.70 -8.68 13.65
CA THR A 312 -21.37 -9.37 12.54
C THR A 312 -22.44 -8.54 11.83
N SER A 313 -22.20 -7.24 11.71
CA SER A 313 -23.13 -6.35 11.00
C SER A 313 -23.01 -6.55 9.48
N THR A 314 -24.10 -6.94 8.85
CA THR A 314 -24.26 -6.97 7.38
C THR A 314 -24.71 -5.63 6.81
N ASN A 315 -24.90 -4.64 7.67
CA ASN A 315 -25.16 -3.28 7.25
C ASN A 315 -23.94 -2.73 6.48
N TRP A 316 -24.18 -2.18 5.31
CA TRP A 316 -23.15 -1.62 4.44
C TRP A 316 -22.48 -0.34 4.99
N LEU A 317 -23.13 0.37 5.92
CA LEU A 317 -22.64 1.65 6.46
C LEU A 317 -21.28 1.55 7.17
N PRO A 318 -21.00 0.58 8.07
CA PRO A 318 -19.67 0.41 8.65
C PRO A 318 -18.55 0.21 7.61
N TYR A 319 -18.83 -0.45 6.49
CA TYR A 319 -17.85 -0.68 5.41
C TYR A 319 -17.56 0.60 4.62
N ILE A 320 -18.58 1.43 4.38
CA ILE A 320 -18.38 2.77 3.81
C ILE A 320 -17.53 3.63 4.74
N LEU A 321 -17.88 3.67 6.03
CA LEU A 321 -17.16 4.47 7.01
C LEU A 321 -15.71 3.99 7.18
N LEU A 322 -15.48 2.68 7.19
CA LEU A 322 -14.13 2.11 7.23
C LEU A 322 -13.32 2.55 5.99
N GLY A 323 -13.90 2.45 4.79
CA GLY A 323 -13.29 2.90 3.55
C GLY A 323 -12.97 4.40 3.55
N LEU A 324 -13.89 5.23 4.06
CA LEU A 324 -13.68 6.67 4.18
C LEU A 324 -12.54 7.00 5.17
N GLY A 325 -12.54 6.35 6.35
CA GLY A 325 -11.48 6.50 7.33
C GLY A 325 -10.11 6.11 6.76
N THR A 326 -10.04 5.00 6.03
CA THR A 326 -8.82 4.55 5.36
C THR A 326 -8.39 5.54 4.27
N ALA A 327 -9.32 6.06 3.47
CA ALA A 327 -9.05 7.10 2.46
C ALA A 327 -8.47 8.38 3.07
N MET A 328 -8.90 8.76 4.27
CA MET A 328 -8.37 9.95 4.96
C MET A 328 -6.92 9.78 5.41
N VAL A 329 -6.53 8.60 5.88
CA VAL A 329 -5.22 8.40 6.50
C VAL A 329 -4.11 8.05 5.48
N TYR A 330 -4.40 7.28 4.45
CA TYR A 330 -3.38 6.73 3.54
C TYR A 330 -2.52 7.81 2.85
N PRO A 331 -3.09 8.76 2.07
CA PRO A 331 -2.30 9.83 1.47
C PRO A 331 -1.69 10.75 2.53
N THR A 332 -2.37 10.92 3.66
CA THR A 332 -1.96 11.82 4.74
C THR A 332 -0.71 11.32 5.46
N PHE A 333 -0.54 10.01 5.64
CA PHE A 333 0.70 9.44 6.17
C PHE A 333 1.91 9.80 5.31
N LEU A 334 1.80 9.63 3.99
CA LEU A 334 2.90 9.92 3.05
C LEU A 334 3.25 11.41 3.03
N VAL A 335 2.24 12.27 3.07
CA VAL A 335 2.43 13.73 3.19
C VAL A 335 3.10 14.07 4.51
N GLY A 336 2.65 13.49 5.61
CA GLY A 336 3.20 13.72 6.94
C GLY A 336 4.68 13.34 7.02
N ILE A 337 5.08 12.14 6.60
CA ILE A 337 6.50 11.73 6.56
C ILE A 337 7.30 12.67 5.66
N SER A 338 6.76 13.00 4.49
CA SER A 338 7.42 13.87 3.51
C SER A 338 7.66 15.29 4.02
N ASN A 339 6.71 15.84 4.78
CA ASN A 339 6.82 17.20 5.32
C ASN A 339 7.81 17.29 6.48
N HIS A 340 7.94 16.21 7.28
CA HIS A 340 8.85 16.12 8.41
C HIS A 340 10.23 15.54 8.06
N SER A 341 10.51 15.34 6.74
CA SER A 341 11.80 14.86 6.25
C SER A 341 12.43 15.84 5.26
N HIS A 342 13.76 15.94 5.26
CA HIS A 342 14.49 16.74 4.26
C HIS A 342 14.57 15.96 2.94
N PRO A 343 14.52 16.62 1.77
CA PRO A 343 14.55 15.94 0.46
C PRO A 343 15.72 14.97 0.27
N THR A 344 16.88 15.23 0.88
CA THR A 344 18.08 14.38 0.76
C THR A 344 17.93 13.02 1.44
N TRP A 345 17.21 12.93 2.56
CA TRP A 345 17.00 11.68 3.28
C TRP A 345 15.53 11.22 3.34
N ARG A 346 14.62 11.94 2.66
CA ARG A 346 13.21 11.57 2.54
C ARG A 346 12.98 10.16 2.00
N PRO A 347 13.74 9.67 0.99
CA PRO A 347 13.59 8.28 0.54
C PRO A 347 13.78 7.27 1.66
N LYS A 348 14.80 7.46 2.51
CA LYS A 348 15.06 6.59 3.67
C LYS A 348 13.96 6.68 4.73
N ALA A 349 13.44 7.88 5.02
CA ALA A 349 12.34 8.05 5.96
C ALA A 349 11.03 7.40 5.47
N LEU A 350 10.68 7.60 4.19
CA LEU A 350 9.52 6.95 3.57
C LEU A 350 9.66 5.43 3.54
N SER A 351 10.86 4.93 3.27
CA SER A 351 11.16 3.49 3.28
C SER A 351 11.06 2.89 4.69
N THR A 352 11.58 3.57 5.71
CA THR A 352 11.43 3.16 7.11
C THR A 352 9.95 3.14 7.54
N TYR A 353 9.21 4.19 7.21
CA TYR A 353 7.77 4.24 7.47
C TYR A 353 7.04 3.07 6.79
N ARG A 354 7.33 2.81 5.50
CA ARG A 354 6.69 1.73 4.73
C ARG A 354 7.08 0.34 5.24
N PHE A 355 8.31 0.15 5.68
CA PHE A 355 8.71 -1.08 6.37
C PHE A 355 7.79 -1.36 7.55
N TRP A 356 7.67 -0.42 8.48
CA TRP A 356 6.82 -0.58 9.66
C TRP A 356 5.35 -0.70 9.29
N ARG A 357 4.87 0.14 8.39
CA ARG A 357 3.48 0.07 7.91
C ARG A 357 3.15 -1.32 7.37
N ASP A 358 4.00 -1.88 6.50
CA ASP A 358 3.74 -3.15 5.85
C ASP A 358 3.95 -4.34 6.83
N MET A 359 4.74 -4.18 7.91
CA MET A 359 4.72 -5.09 9.06
C MET A 359 3.36 -5.15 9.76
N GLY A 360 2.50 -4.15 9.57
CA GLY A 360 1.11 -4.18 10.00
C GLY A 360 0.32 -5.34 9.39
N TYR A 361 0.54 -5.71 8.13
CA TYR A 361 -0.07 -6.91 7.52
C TYR A 361 0.31 -8.19 8.27
N VAL A 362 1.58 -8.32 8.63
CA VAL A 362 2.09 -9.46 9.41
C VAL A 362 1.43 -9.50 10.79
N LEU A 363 1.33 -8.34 11.45
CA LEU A 363 0.66 -8.22 12.75
C LEU A 363 -0.83 -8.56 12.65
N GLY A 364 -1.52 -8.05 11.62
CA GLY A 364 -2.92 -8.34 11.36
C GLY A 364 -3.16 -9.83 11.09
N ALA A 365 -2.31 -10.46 10.27
CA ALA A 365 -2.37 -11.89 10.01
C ALA A 365 -2.14 -12.71 11.29
N LEU A 366 -1.17 -12.33 12.13
CA LEU A 366 -0.90 -13.01 13.40
C LEU A 366 -2.08 -12.88 14.38
N ILE A 367 -2.64 -11.68 14.53
CA ILE A 367 -3.83 -11.46 15.39
C ILE A 367 -5.01 -12.29 14.88
N GLY A 368 -5.22 -12.30 13.56
CA GLY A 368 -6.26 -13.11 12.92
C GLY A 368 -6.08 -14.60 13.17
N TYR A 369 -4.87 -15.12 12.99
CA TYR A 369 -4.54 -16.53 13.25
C TYR A 369 -4.79 -16.90 14.72
N LEU A 370 -4.31 -16.11 15.67
CA LEU A 370 -4.53 -16.36 17.11
C LEU A 370 -6.03 -16.33 17.47
N ALA A 371 -6.79 -15.44 16.88
CA ALA A 371 -8.23 -15.37 17.12
C ALA A 371 -8.98 -16.58 16.56
N LEU A 372 -8.54 -17.15 15.43
CA LEU A 372 -9.09 -18.39 14.88
C LEU A 372 -8.78 -19.58 15.81
N GLN A 373 -7.55 -19.71 16.30
CA GLN A 373 -7.15 -20.78 17.23
C GLN A 373 -7.95 -20.71 18.55
N LEU A 374 -8.36 -19.52 18.96
CA LEU A 374 -9.20 -19.30 20.14
C LEU A 374 -10.72 -19.40 19.85
N ASN A 375 -11.12 -19.78 18.64
CA ASN A 375 -12.52 -19.78 18.18
C ASN A 375 -13.25 -18.44 18.43
N ALA A 376 -12.55 -17.33 18.30
CA ALA A 376 -13.05 -16.01 18.60
C ALA A 376 -12.72 -14.94 17.51
N PRO A 377 -13.04 -15.21 16.23
CA PRO A 377 -12.67 -14.29 15.13
C PRO A 377 -13.26 -12.88 15.29
N ALA A 378 -14.46 -12.76 15.85
CA ALA A 378 -15.07 -11.46 16.17
C ALA A 378 -14.23 -10.64 17.16
N LYS A 379 -13.54 -11.28 18.12
CA LYS A 379 -12.67 -10.59 19.08
C LYS A 379 -11.43 -9.99 18.43
N ALA A 380 -10.99 -10.51 17.29
CA ALA A 380 -9.90 -9.88 16.52
C ALA A 380 -10.29 -8.47 16.07
N PHE A 381 -11.51 -8.31 15.56
CA PHE A 381 -12.02 -6.99 15.15
C PHE A 381 -12.15 -6.01 16.34
N THR A 382 -12.65 -6.47 17.48
CA THR A 382 -12.71 -5.63 18.68
C THR A 382 -11.31 -5.25 19.18
N GLY A 383 -10.38 -6.19 19.22
CA GLY A 383 -9.00 -5.94 19.65
C GLY A 383 -8.29 -4.91 18.75
N ILE A 384 -8.36 -5.10 17.43
CA ILE A 384 -7.74 -4.16 16.49
C ILE A 384 -8.45 -2.80 16.49
N ALA A 385 -9.77 -2.76 16.71
CA ALA A 385 -10.53 -1.52 16.85
C ALA A 385 -10.03 -0.68 18.04
N VAL A 386 -9.81 -1.33 19.19
CA VAL A 386 -9.25 -0.65 20.37
C VAL A 386 -7.85 -0.10 20.06
N LEU A 387 -6.98 -0.87 19.45
CA LEU A 387 -5.66 -0.40 19.03
C LEU A 387 -5.76 0.78 18.07
N THR A 388 -6.72 0.75 17.15
CA THR A 388 -6.96 1.82 16.17
C THR A 388 -7.42 3.12 16.84
N LEU A 389 -8.32 3.04 17.80
CA LEU A 389 -8.76 4.19 18.59
C LEU A 389 -7.64 4.76 19.46
N LEU A 390 -6.83 3.89 20.06
CA LEU A 390 -5.65 4.32 20.84
C LEU A 390 -4.63 5.03 19.95
N ALA A 391 -4.35 4.50 18.74
CA ALA A 391 -3.47 5.14 17.77
C ALA A 391 -4.03 6.49 17.31
N GLY A 392 -5.33 6.59 17.07
CA GLY A 392 -6.01 7.85 16.80
C GLY A 392 -5.86 8.86 17.93
N SER A 393 -6.05 8.43 19.18
CA SER A 393 -5.84 9.26 20.37
C SER A 393 -4.39 9.75 20.48
N MET A 394 -3.41 8.86 20.20
CA MET A 394 -1.98 9.24 20.17
C MET A 394 -1.70 10.34 19.14
N VAL A 395 -2.35 10.28 17.97
CA VAL A 395 -2.28 11.35 16.96
C VAL A 395 -2.89 12.65 17.47
N ARG A 396 -4.06 12.60 18.13
CA ARG A 396 -4.76 13.78 18.62
C ARG A 396 -3.92 14.60 19.61
N PHE A 397 -3.18 13.92 20.48
CA PHE A 397 -2.33 14.54 21.50
C PHE A 397 -0.89 14.77 21.05
N SER A 398 -0.54 14.40 19.79
CA SER A 398 0.79 14.63 19.24
C SER A 398 1.00 16.09 18.81
N LYS A 399 2.28 16.46 18.62
CA LYS A 399 2.70 17.76 18.07
C LYS A 399 2.67 17.81 16.53
N LEU A 400 1.86 16.98 15.88
CA LEU A 400 1.66 17.03 14.43
C LEU A 400 0.91 18.31 14.03
N GLN A 401 1.45 19.02 13.05
CA GLN A 401 0.82 20.19 12.44
C GLN A 401 0.09 19.83 11.16
#